data_c9b35e8d6708d2cc8291c1df39e2fd59
#
_entry.id   c9b35e8d6708d2cc8291c1df39e2fd59
#
_cell.length_a   1.000
_cell.length_b   1.000
_cell.length_c   1.000
_cell.angle_alpha   90.00
_cell.angle_beta   90.00
_cell.angle_gamma   90.00
#
_symmetry.space_group_name_H-M   'P 1'
#
loop_
_entity.id
_entity.type
_entity.pdbx_description
1 polymer ?
#
loop_
_entity_poly.entity_id
_entity_poly.type
_entity_poly.pdbx_seq_one_letter_code
_entity_poly.pdbx_strand_id
1 'polypeptide(L)'
;MRSLVPAALAGLLVAATPASAQNTWLASKMIEGLCSGKAAPGDNVDRTAKRLNLTDAQKAALKDLSDASAASAASAKTALCGTKPDLTTSPGRLAFSEKLAQAQLDETKAIQPKLEAFYATLDDKQKHAFDTGGRVGGFFSSWFGH
;
A
#
# COMPACT_ATOMS: atom_id res chain seq x y z
N MET A 1 -22.25 6.30 68.14
CA MET A 1 -21.72 7.39 67.33
C MET A 1 -21.32 6.76 65.97
N ARG A 2 -22.16 6.95 64.95
CA ARG A 2 -21.94 6.37 63.60
C ARG A 2 -21.51 7.51 62.69
N SER A 3 -20.23 7.49 62.24
CA SER A 3 -19.71 8.43 61.27
C SER A 3 -20.06 7.95 59.84
N LEU A 4 -20.86 8.74 59.15
CA LEU A 4 -21.17 8.61 57.73
C LEU A 4 -20.06 9.30 56.93
N VAL A 5 -19.34 8.53 56.10
CA VAL A 5 -18.39 9.06 55.08
C VAL A 5 -19.16 9.22 53.76
N PRO A 6 -19.22 10.37 53.15
CA PRO A 6 -19.81 10.50 51.83
C PRO A 6 -18.83 10.04 50.76
N ALA A 7 -19.22 9.05 49.95
CA ALA A 7 -18.51 8.60 48.77
C ALA A 7 -18.66 9.66 47.65
N ALA A 8 -17.58 10.34 47.29
CA ALA A 8 -17.51 11.21 46.13
C ALA A 8 -17.39 10.36 44.86
N LEU A 9 -18.44 10.26 44.08
CA LEU A 9 -18.45 9.72 42.74
C LEU A 9 -17.81 10.72 41.80
N ALA A 10 -16.51 10.56 41.51
CA ALA A 10 -15.82 11.25 40.44
C ALA A 10 -16.25 10.62 39.11
N GLY A 11 -17.17 11.29 38.41
CA GLY A 11 -17.60 10.92 37.06
C GLY A 11 -16.45 11.12 36.07
N LEU A 12 -15.85 10.05 35.58
CA LEU A 12 -14.97 10.08 34.40
C LEU A 12 -15.84 10.35 33.17
N LEU A 13 -15.86 11.59 32.70
CA LEU A 13 -16.34 11.96 31.37
C LEU A 13 -15.32 11.45 30.37
N VAL A 14 -15.46 10.22 29.89
CA VAL A 14 -14.80 9.72 28.71
C VAL A 14 -15.41 10.48 27.52
N ALA A 15 -14.71 11.48 27.02
CA ALA A 15 -15.06 12.14 25.77
C ALA A 15 -14.90 11.11 24.64
N ALA A 16 -16.00 10.47 24.25
CA ALA A 16 -16.06 9.60 23.09
C ALA A 16 -15.87 10.48 21.84
N THR A 17 -14.63 10.59 21.37
CA THR A 17 -14.37 11.16 20.05
C THR A 17 -15.02 10.25 19.00
N PRO A 18 -15.86 10.79 18.10
CA PRO A 18 -16.53 9.97 17.11
C PRO A 18 -15.49 9.27 16.22
N ALA A 19 -15.46 7.94 16.25
CA ALA A 19 -14.54 7.11 15.45
C ALA A 19 -14.60 7.43 13.95
N SER A 20 -15.68 8.02 13.47
CA SER A 20 -15.85 8.49 12.10
C SER A 20 -14.91 9.64 11.70
N ALA A 21 -14.52 10.52 12.63
CA ALA A 21 -13.63 11.65 12.33
C ALA A 21 -12.17 11.19 12.15
N GLN A 22 -11.74 10.16 12.87
CA GLN A 22 -10.39 9.61 12.75
C GLN A 22 -10.19 8.87 11.42
N ASN A 23 -11.20 8.14 10.96
CA ASN A 23 -11.13 7.41 9.69
C ASN A 23 -11.08 8.35 8.48
N THR A 24 -11.76 9.49 8.52
CA THR A 24 -11.74 10.49 7.44
C THR A 24 -10.39 11.20 7.35
N TRP A 25 -9.75 11.50 8.49
CA TRP A 25 -8.43 12.12 8.50
C TRP A 25 -7.35 11.18 7.97
N LEU A 26 -7.35 9.90 8.37
CA LEU A 26 -6.42 8.89 7.87
C LEU A 26 -6.57 8.68 6.37
N ALA A 27 -7.80 8.57 5.88
CA ALA A 27 -8.08 8.44 4.45
C ALA A 27 -7.58 9.66 3.65
N SER A 28 -7.78 10.88 4.17
CA SER A 28 -7.28 12.10 3.55
C SER A 28 -5.74 12.13 3.49
N LYS A 29 -5.07 11.69 4.55
CA LYS A 29 -3.60 11.61 4.61
C LYS A 29 -3.03 10.55 3.68
N MET A 30 -3.69 9.39 3.55
CA MET A 30 -3.30 8.37 2.59
C MET A 30 -3.39 8.89 1.15
N ILE A 31 -4.47 9.59 0.80
CA ILE A 31 -4.65 10.19 -0.51
C ILE A 31 -3.61 11.29 -0.77
N GLU A 32 -3.35 12.15 0.21
CA GLU A 32 -2.31 13.17 0.11
C GLU A 32 -0.93 12.53 -0.13
N GLY A 33 -0.60 11.45 0.58
CA GLY A 33 0.63 10.69 0.40
C GLY A 33 0.72 10.07 -1.01
N LEU A 34 -0.35 9.43 -1.48
CA LEU A 34 -0.44 8.84 -2.81
C LEU A 34 -0.29 9.89 -3.91
N CYS A 35 -0.97 11.03 -3.75
CA CYS A 35 -1.00 12.08 -4.76
C CYS A 35 0.24 13.00 -4.74
N SER A 36 0.96 13.09 -3.63
CA SER A 36 2.16 13.92 -3.51
C SER A 36 3.38 13.39 -4.26
N GLY A 37 3.32 12.16 -4.77
CA GLY A 37 4.39 11.57 -5.59
C GLY A 37 5.67 11.22 -4.85
N LYS A 38 5.66 11.20 -3.52
CA LYS A 38 6.85 10.89 -2.71
C LYS A 38 7.24 9.40 -2.69
N ALA A 39 6.40 8.52 -3.20
CA ALA A 39 6.71 7.11 -3.35
C ALA A 39 7.31 6.85 -4.74
N ALA A 40 8.60 7.06 -4.90
CA ALA A 40 9.32 6.63 -6.09
C ALA A 40 9.86 5.20 -5.88
N PRO A 41 9.49 4.23 -6.70
CA PRO A 41 10.06 2.88 -6.66
C PRO A 41 11.39 2.82 -7.44
N GLY A 42 12.41 3.62 -7.06
CA GLY A 42 13.63 3.73 -7.86
C GLY A 42 14.77 2.80 -7.46
N ASP A 43 14.96 2.54 -6.17
CA ASP A 43 16.21 1.97 -5.68
C ASP A 43 16.20 0.44 -5.46
N ASN A 44 15.11 -0.26 -5.80
CA ASN A 44 14.94 -1.67 -5.44
C ASN A 44 15.53 -2.64 -6.48
N VAL A 45 15.65 -2.27 -7.76
CA VAL A 45 16.12 -3.16 -8.84
C VAL A 45 17.55 -3.60 -8.59
N ASP A 46 18.47 -2.65 -8.42
CA ASP A 46 19.90 -2.96 -8.21
C ASP A 46 20.15 -3.72 -6.90
N ARG A 47 19.45 -3.33 -5.84
CA ARG A 47 19.54 -4.03 -4.55
C ARG A 47 19.03 -5.46 -4.66
N THR A 48 17.90 -5.67 -5.32
CA THR A 48 17.32 -6.99 -5.57
C THR A 48 18.23 -7.81 -6.47
N ALA A 49 18.75 -7.23 -7.53
CA ALA A 49 19.68 -7.89 -8.45
C ALA A 49 20.96 -8.36 -7.73
N LYS A 50 21.55 -7.53 -6.88
CA LYS A 50 22.72 -7.89 -6.07
C LYS A 50 22.38 -8.98 -5.05
N ARG A 51 21.27 -8.89 -4.36
CA ARG A 51 20.86 -9.85 -3.32
C ARG A 51 20.61 -11.24 -3.89
N LEU A 52 19.98 -11.31 -5.06
CA LEU A 52 19.66 -12.56 -5.73
C LEU A 52 20.78 -13.04 -6.67
N ASN A 53 21.87 -12.29 -6.78
CA ASN A 53 22.97 -12.57 -7.71
C ASN A 53 22.47 -12.84 -9.14
N LEU A 54 21.65 -11.93 -9.67
CA LEU A 54 20.98 -12.09 -10.95
C LEU A 54 21.96 -11.99 -12.12
N THR A 55 21.76 -12.84 -13.13
CA THR A 55 22.40 -12.70 -14.45
C THR A 55 21.87 -11.46 -15.17
N ASP A 56 22.52 -11.04 -16.26
CA ASP A 56 22.09 -9.86 -16.99
C ASP A 56 20.72 -10.05 -17.66
N ALA A 57 20.41 -11.27 -18.13
CA ALA A 57 19.08 -11.60 -18.63
C ALA A 57 18.00 -11.50 -17.55
N GLN A 58 18.28 -11.97 -16.33
CA GLN A 58 17.38 -11.87 -15.19
C GLN A 58 17.22 -10.41 -14.72
N LYS A 59 18.28 -9.61 -14.79
CA LYS A 59 18.20 -8.15 -14.50
C LYS A 59 17.30 -7.42 -15.50
N ALA A 60 17.36 -7.78 -16.78
CA ALA A 60 16.47 -7.23 -17.79
C ALA A 60 15.00 -7.55 -17.48
N ALA A 61 14.69 -8.81 -17.15
CA ALA A 61 13.34 -9.21 -16.77
C ALA A 61 12.84 -8.51 -15.47
N LEU A 62 13.72 -8.33 -14.47
CA LEU A 62 13.41 -7.57 -13.26
C LEU A 62 13.16 -6.09 -13.56
N LYS A 63 13.92 -5.52 -14.50
CA LYS A 63 13.69 -4.14 -14.94
C LYS A 63 12.33 -4.00 -15.62
N ASP A 64 11.95 -4.92 -16.49
CA ASP A 64 10.64 -4.90 -17.15
C ASP A 64 9.49 -4.97 -16.13
N LEU A 65 9.65 -5.77 -15.07
CA LEU A 65 8.72 -5.82 -13.95
C LEU A 65 8.64 -4.48 -13.21
N SER A 66 9.79 -3.87 -12.93
CA SER A 66 9.88 -2.57 -12.26
C SER A 66 9.25 -1.45 -13.10
N ASP A 67 9.50 -1.44 -14.41
CA ASP A 67 8.94 -0.46 -15.34
C ASP A 67 7.41 -0.60 -15.43
N ALA A 68 6.89 -1.83 -15.47
CA ALA A 68 5.45 -2.10 -15.44
C ALA A 68 4.81 -1.59 -14.15
N SER A 69 5.47 -1.80 -13.00
CA SER A 69 5.00 -1.29 -11.72
C SER A 69 4.99 0.24 -11.66
N ALA A 70 6.04 0.88 -12.18
CA ALA A 70 6.10 2.34 -12.22
C ALA A 70 5.00 2.92 -13.13
N ALA A 71 4.76 2.30 -14.29
CA ALA A 71 3.68 2.69 -15.20
C ALA A 71 2.30 2.53 -14.55
N SER A 72 2.06 1.40 -13.86
CA SER A 72 0.81 1.13 -13.16
C SER A 72 0.58 2.13 -12.02
N ALA A 73 1.61 2.43 -11.23
CA ALA A 73 1.53 3.43 -10.17
C ALA A 73 1.19 4.84 -10.72
N ALA A 74 1.77 5.20 -11.87
CA ALA A 74 1.45 6.46 -12.54
C ALA A 74 -0.01 6.50 -13.02
N SER A 75 -0.51 5.40 -13.59
CA SER A 75 -1.90 5.25 -14.01
C SER A 75 -2.87 5.33 -12.84
N ALA A 76 -2.58 4.60 -11.76
CA ALA A 76 -3.37 4.63 -10.51
C ALA A 76 -3.41 6.05 -9.92
N LYS A 77 -2.27 6.74 -9.88
CA LYS A 77 -2.19 8.14 -9.44
C LYS A 77 -3.09 9.04 -10.28
N THR A 78 -3.05 8.92 -11.60
CA THR A 78 -3.91 9.70 -12.50
C THR A 78 -5.39 9.42 -12.24
N ALA A 79 -5.77 8.14 -12.10
CA ALA A 79 -7.15 7.73 -11.87
C ALA A 79 -7.69 8.22 -10.50
N LEU A 80 -6.87 8.17 -9.45
CA LEU A 80 -7.28 8.50 -8.08
C LEU A 80 -7.13 9.98 -7.75
N CYS A 81 -6.17 10.68 -8.36
CA CYS A 81 -5.81 12.06 -8.02
C CYS A 81 -6.31 13.08 -9.05
N GLY A 82 -6.77 12.65 -10.22
CA GLY A 82 -7.27 13.53 -11.28
C GLY A 82 -8.50 14.36 -10.90
N THR A 83 -9.32 13.83 -9.98
CA THR A 83 -10.46 14.55 -9.39
C THR A 83 -10.41 14.34 -7.87
N LYS A 84 -10.46 15.45 -7.12
CA LYS A 84 -10.46 15.36 -5.64
C LYS A 84 -11.69 14.57 -5.18
N PRO A 85 -11.50 13.43 -4.46
CA PRO A 85 -12.62 12.64 -4.01
C PRO A 85 -13.39 13.35 -2.89
N ASP A 86 -14.72 13.26 -2.91
CA ASP A 86 -15.55 13.67 -1.79
C ASP A 86 -15.60 12.56 -0.73
N LEU A 87 -14.75 12.68 0.28
CA LEU A 87 -14.70 11.73 1.40
C LEU A 87 -15.61 12.13 2.56
N THR A 88 -16.33 13.23 2.46
CA THR A 88 -17.20 13.73 3.52
C THR A 88 -18.52 12.97 3.56
N THR A 89 -18.99 12.48 2.42
CA THR A 89 -20.24 11.75 2.27
C THR A 89 -20.03 10.22 2.18
N SER A 90 -21.01 9.43 2.59
CA SER A 90 -20.96 7.96 2.45
C SER A 90 -20.93 7.51 0.98
N PRO A 91 -21.76 8.07 0.07
CA PRO A 91 -21.64 7.77 -1.35
C PRO A 91 -20.28 8.13 -1.94
N GLY A 92 -19.71 9.28 -1.57
CA GLY A 92 -18.39 9.71 -2.05
C GLY A 92 -17.27 8.77 -1.59
N ARG A 93 -17.31 8.30 -0.34
CA ARG A 93 -16.36 7.27 0.16
C ARG A 93 -16.49 5.95 -0.60
N LEU A 94 -17.72 5.51 -0.87
CA LEU A 94 -17.97 4.28 -1.63
C LEU A 94 -17.44 4.41 -3.06
N ALA A 95 -17.74 5.50 -3.75
CA ALA A 95 -17.24 5.77 -5.10
C ALA A 95 -15.69 5.83 -5.16
N PHE A 96 -15.05 6.38 -4.11
CA PHE A 96 -13.59 6.36 -4.03
C PHE A 96 -13.04 4.94 -3.80
N SER A 97 -13.69 4.13 -2.94
CA SER A 97 -13.30 2.73 -2.71
C SER A 97 -13.42 1.89 -3.98
N GLU A 98 -14.45 2.12 -4.79
CA GLU A 98 -14.60 1.47 -6.10
C GLU A 98 -13.45 1.83 -7.05
N LYS A 99 -13.10 3.12 -7.17
CA LYS A 99 -11.95 3.55 -7.98
C LYS A 99 -10.64 2.95 -7.49
N LEU A 100 -10.45 2.86 -6.18
CA LEU A 100 -9.26 2.24 -5.60
C LEU A 100 -9.18 0.75 -5.94
N ALA A 101 -10.27 0.01 -5.78
CA ALA A 101 -10.33 -1.41 -6.12
C ALA A 101 -10.07 -1.65 -7.62
N GLN A 102 -10.62 -0.79 -8.49
CA GLN A 102 -10.37 -0.86 -9.93
C GLN A 102 -8.88 -0.60 -10.25
N ALA A 103 -8.28 0.44 -9.67
CA ALA A 103 -6.86 0.74 -9.85
C ALA A 103 -5.97 -0.44 -9.40
N GLN A 104 -6.30 -1.09 -8.28
CA GLN A 104 -5.60 -2.27 -7.80
C GLN A 104 -5.73 -3.47 -8.75
N LEU A 105 -6.93 -3.70 -9.29
CA LEU A 105 -7.16 -4.77 -10.25
C LEU A 105 -6.36 -4.54 -11.54
N ASP A 106 -6.37 -3.32 -12.06
CA ASP A 106 -5.65 -2.95 -13.29
C ASP A 106 -4.13 -3.07 -13.11
N GLU A 107 -3.60 -2.67 -11.97
CA GLU A 107 -2.19 -2.85 -11.64
C GLU A 107 -1.83 -4.34 -11.52
N THR A 108 -2.63 -5.14 -10.81
CA THR A 108 -2.39 -6.59 -10.71
C THR A 108 -2.32 -7.22 -12.10
N LYS A 109 -3.27 -6.91 -12.99
CA LYS A 109 -3.29 -7.41 -14.37
C LYS A 109 -2.06 -6.97 -15.19
N ALA A 110 -1.55 -5.77 -14.95
CA ALA A 110 -0.38 -5.26 -15.65
C ALA A 110 0.93 -5.89 -15.14
N ILE A 111 1.02 -6.12 -13.84
CA ILE A 111 2.24 -6.63 -13.17
C ILE A 111 2.35 -8.15 -13.27
N GLN A 112 1.24 -8.88 -13.13
CA GLN A 112 1.24 -10.35 -13.08
C GLN A 112 2.04 -11.01 -14.20
N PRO A 113 1.83 -10.71 -15.50
CA PRO A 113 2.58 -11.37 -16.58
C PRO A 113 4.08 -11.06 -16.54
N LYS A 114 4.47 -9.86 -16.05
CA LYS A 114 5.87 -9.48 -15.91
C LYS A 114 6.53 -10.17 -14.73
N LEU A 115 5.80 -10.32 -13.63
CA LEU A 115 6.24 -11.08 -12.47
C LEU A 115 6.43 -12.56 -12.82
N GLU A 116 5.48 -13.17 -13.49
CA GLU A 116 5.55 -14.57 -13.94
C GLU A 116 6.76 -14.80 -14.87
N ALA A 117 6.96 -13.87 -15.83
CA ALA A 117 8.10 -13.93 -16.74
C ALA A 117 9.44 -13.82 -15.99
N PHE A 118 9.57 -12.88 -15.06
CA PHE A 118 10.77 -12.74 -14.23
C PHE A 118 10.98 -13.99 -13.36
N TYR A 119 9.94 -14.43 -12.64
CA TYR A 119 10.01 -15.58 -11.74
C TYR A 119 10.40 -16.88 -12.46
N ALA A 120 9.95 -17.05 -13.71
CA ALA A 120 10.32 -18.21 -14.54
C ALA A 120 11.82 -18.26 -14.89
N THR A 121 12.52 -17.11 -14.85
CA THR A 121 13.97 -17.05 -15.12
C THR A 121 14.83 -17.45 -13.90
N LEU A 122 14.23 -17.52 -12.70
CA LEU A 122 14.95 -17.75 -11.44
C LEU A 122 15.21 -19.24 -11.22
N ASP A 123 16.37 -19.57 -10.66
CA ASP A 123 16.65 -20.90 -10.11
C ASP A 123 15.94 -21.10 -8.75
N ASP A 124 15.97 -22.32 -8.20
CA ASP A 124 15.24 -22.65 -6.96
C ASP A 124 15.77 -21.87 -5.74
N LYS A 125 17.07 -21.58 -5.67
CA LYS A 125 17.64 -20.76 -4.60
C LYS A 125 17.19 -19.31 -4.72
N GLN A 126 17.20 -18.79 -5.92
CA GLN A 126 16.74 -17.42 -6.21
C GLN A 126 15.24 -17.27 -5.93
N LYS A 127 14.42 -18.26 -6.33
CA LYS A 127 12.99 -18.30 -6.01
C LYS A 127 12.76 -18.28 -4.51
N HIS A 128 13.41 -19.19 -3.77
CA HIS A 128 13.30 -19.22 -2.32
C HIS A 128 13.74 -17.90 -1.67
N ALA A 129 14.85 -17.32 -2.12
CA ALA A 129 15.33 -16.02 -1.62
C ALA A 129 14.43 -14.86 -2.04
N PHE A 130 13.75 -14.94 -3.17
CA PHE A 130 12.76 -13.97 -3.61
C PHE A 130 11.50 -14.04 -2.75
N ASP A 131 10.96 -15.24 -2.53
CA ASP A 131 9.71 -15.45 -1.77
C ASP A 131 9.89 -15.18 -0.26
N THR A 132 11.04 -15.60 0.31
CA THR A 132 11.31 -15.45 1.76
C THR A 132 12.01 -14.15 2.12
N GLY A 133 12.62 -13.50 1.15
CA GLY A 133 13.37 -12.28 1.36
C GLY A 133 12.49 -11.10 1.72
N GLY A 134 11.71 -11.21 2.76
CA GLY A 134 10.67 -10.37 3.39
C GLY A 134 10.75 -8.84 3.26
N ARG A 135 11.64 -8.35 2.43
CA ARG A 135 11.77 -6.93 2.04
C ARG A 135 11.55 -6.71 0.54
N VAL A 136 11.43 -7.77 -0.27
CA VAL A 136 10.70 -7.73 -1.55
C VAL A 136 9.21 -7.68 -1.28
N GLY A 137 8.77 -8.22 -0.12
CA GLY A 137 7.48 -7.89 0.48
C GLY A 137 7.21 -6.40 0.66
N GLY A 138 8.21 -5.50 0.70
CA GLY A 138 7.96 -4.06 0.61
C GLY A 138 7.33 -3.67 -0.73
N PHE A 139 7.60 -4.40 -1.80
CA PHE A 139 6.92 -4.24 -3.07
C PHE A 139 5.50 -4.82 -3.03
N PHE A 140 5.30 -5.99 -2.37
CA PHE A 140 4.00 -6.63 -2.22
C PHE A 140 3.35 -6.38 -0.85
N SER A 141 4.07 -6.21 0.26
CA SER A 141 3.49 -5.97 1.58
C SER A 141 2.97 -4.55 1.76
N SER A 142 3.43 -3.60 0.95
CA SER A 142 2.73 -2.32 0.82
C SER A 142 1.32 -2.49 0.24
N TRP A 143 1.03 -3.67 -0.37
CA TRP A 143 -0.22 -3.96 -1.08
C TRP A 143 -1.13 -4.93 -0.34
N PHE A 144 -0.55 -5.92 0.36
CA PHE A 144 -1.30 -6.97 1.07
C PHE A 144 -1.07 -6.94 2.59
N GLY A 145 -0.33 -5.95 3.09
CA GLY A 145 -0.08 -5.79 4.52
C GLY A 145 -1.34 -5.35 5.26
N HIS A 146 -1.91 -6.29 5.98
CA HIS A 146 -2.79 -6.02 7.11
C HIS A 146 -1.98 -5.52 8.29
#